data_2422cb0c1b946f5d88a1106a99045e65
#
_entry.id   2422cb0c1b946f5d88a1106a99045e65
#
_cell.length_a   1.000
_cell.length_b   1.000
_cell.length_c   1.000
_cell.angle_alpha   90.00
_cell.angle_beta   90.00
_cell.angle_gamma   90.00
#
_symmetry.space_group_name_H-M   'P 1'
#
loop_
_entity.id
_entity.type
_entity.pdbx_description
1 polymer ?
#
loop_
_entity_poly.entity_id
_entity_poly.type
_entity_poly.pdbx_seq_one_letter_code
_entity_poly.pdbx_strand_id
1 'polypeptide(L)'
;INKSKSFIYTSALPVLLIDDAIRRFESNREKNRKKLWKNVKKFSSGLKKIGFNVKSNSHILPIVIGKEKTAMEFGKYLLENGIFAQPIRYPTVSHNNARIRISITARLTDDHITKSLSVLENAKNKFCLV
;
A
#
# COMPACT_ATOMS: atom_id res chain seq x y z
N ILE A 1 22.14 -26.69 -15.01
CA ILE A 1 22.79 -25.55 -14.34
C ILE A 1 23.38 -24.60 -15.40
N ASN A 2 24.21 -25.08 -16.31
CA ASN A 2 24.90 -24.25 -17.30
C ASN A 2 24.01 -23.57 -18.37
N LYS A 3 22.70 -23.85 -18.40
CA LYS A 3 21.71 -23.19 -19.28
C LYS A 3 20.85 -22.17 -18.55
N SER A 4 20.95 -22.08 -17.21
CA SER A 4 20.18 -21.13 -16.42
C SER A 4 20.92 -19.82 -16.25
N LYS A 5 20.56 -18.82 -17.06
CA LYS A 5 21.16 -17.48 -17.01
C LYS A 5 21.04 -16.83 -15.63
N SER A 6 19.92 -16.99 -14.95
CA SER A 6 19.69 -16.46 -13.60
C SER A 6 20.63 -17.08 -12.58
N PHE A 7 20.98 -18.38 -12.71
CA PHE A 7 21.94 -19.03 -11.83
C PHE A 7 23.40 -18.60 -12.11
N ILE A 8 23.77 -18.49 -13.39
CA ILE A 8 25.14 -18.16 -13.80
C ILE A 8 25.52 -16.71 -13.46
N TYR A 9 24.59 -15.78 -13.65
CA TYR A 9 24.83 -14.34 -13.51
C TYR A 9 24.34 -13.74 -12.18
N THR A 10 23.87 -14.57 -11.25
CA THR A 10 23.45 -14.10 -9.92
C THR A 10 24.65 -14.05 -8.98
N SER A 11 24.92 -12.89 -8.42
CA SER A 11 25.89 -12.73 -7.34
C SER A 11 25.34 -13.31 -6.04
N ALA A 12 26.21 -13.91 -5.22
CA ALA A 12 25.82 -14.38 -3.89
C ALA A 12 25.35 -13.20 -3.01
N LEU A 13 24.29 -13.41 -2.26
CA LEU A 13 23.83 -12.41 -1.29
C LEU A 13 24.85 -12.31 -0.14
N PRO A 14 25.10 -11.09 0.38
CA PRO A 14 25.93 -10.92 1.57
C PRO A 14 25.38 -11.73 2.76
N VAL A 15 26.25 -12.46 3.44
CA VAL A 15 25.86 -13.37 4.56
C VAL A 15 25.07 -12.64 5.63
N LEU A 16 25.40 -11.39 5.95
CA LEU A 16 24.68 -10.57 6.93
C LEU A 16 23.22 -10.33 6.54
N LEU A 17 22.91 -10.16 5.25
CA LEU A 17 21.54 -10.02 4.77
C LEU A 17 20.75 -11.32 4.87
N ILE A 18 21.40 -12.45 4.63
CA ILE A 18 20.81 -13.78 4.76
C ILE A 18 20.47 -14.06 6.23
N ASP A 19 21.39 -13.80 7.14
CA ASP A 19 21.20 -13.99 8.58
C ASP A 19 20.06 -13.10 9.12
N ASP A 20 20.03 -11.81 8.76
CA ASP A 20 18.94 -10.90 9.13
C ASP A 20 17.58 -11.37 8.55
N ALA A 21 17.56 -11.86 7.33
CA ALA A 21 16.35 -12.39 6.71
C ALA A 21 15.84 -13.65 7.46
N ILE A 22 16.71 -14.57 7.83
CA ILE A 22 16.35 -15.76 8.60
C ILE A 22 15.80 -15.37 9.96
N ARG A 23 16.48 -14.52 10.71
CA ARG A 23 16.02 -14.01 12.02
C ARG A 23 14.64 -13.35 11.93
N ARG A 24 14.40 -12.53 10.91
CA ARG A 24 13.09 -11.90 10.67
C ARG A 24 12.02 -12.90 10.31
N PHE A 25 12.37 -13.92 9.54
CA PHE A 25 11.44 -14.99 9.15
C PHE A 25 11.01 -15.82 10.36
N GLU A 26 11.92 -16.11 11.28
CA GLU A 26 11.67 -16.90 12.49
C GLU A 26 11.01 -16.08 13.61
N SER A 27 11.27 -14.77 13.67
CA SER A 27 10.80 -13.90 14.76
C SER A 27 9.38 -13.40 14.58
N ASN A 28 8.48 -13.74 15.51
CA ASN A 28 7.13 -13.14 15.65
C ASN A 28 6.27 -13.09 14.37
N ARG A 29 6.58 -13.91 13.36
CA ARG A 29 5.93 -13.90 12.04
C ARG A 29 4.41 -14.02 12.16
N GLU A 30 3.91 -14.99 12.90
CA GLU A 30 2.47 -15.22 13.03
C GLU A 30 1.76 -14.08 13.78
N LYS A 31 2.38 -13.52 14.80
CA LYS A 31 1.86 -12.35 15.53
C LYS A 31 1.75 -11.13 14.60
N ASN A 32 2.81 -10.86 13.84
CA ASN A 32 2.84 -9.74 12.89
C ASN A 32 1.84 -9.94 11.74
N ARG A 33 1.69 -11.17 11.25
CA ARG A 33 0.71 -11.52 10.22
C ARG A 33 -0.72 -11.30 10.71
N LYS A 34 -1.07 -11.78 11.90
CA LYS A 34 -2.38 -11.54 12.51
C LYS A 34 -2.67 -10.05 12.67
N LYS A 35 -1.67 -9.28 13.14
CA LYS A 35 -1.81 -7.82 13.28
C LYS A 35 -1.97 -7.12 11.94
N LEU A 36 -1.20 -7.52 10.92
CA LEU A 36 -1.34 -6.99 9.57
C LEU A 36 -2.76 -7.17 9.04
N TRP A 37 -3.30 -8.38 9.09
CA TRP A 37 -4.64 -8.65 8.59
C TRP A 37 -5.75 -7.95 9.39
N LYS A 38 -5.56 -7.79 10.70
CA LYS A 38 -6.45 -6.96 11.53
C LYS A 38 -6.47 -5.51 11.02
N ASN A 39 -5.29 -4.94 10.77
CA ASN A 39 -5.15 -3.57 10.25
C ASN A 39 -5.76 -3.44 8.85
N VAL A 40 -5.50 -4.40 7.95
CA VAL A 40 -6.10 -4.43 6.60
C VAL A 40 -7.62 -4.44 6.67
N LYS A 41 -8.20 -5.31 7.49
CA LYS A 41 -9.65 -5.41 7.67
C LYS A 41 -10.24 -4.09 8.20
N LYS A 42 -9.61 -3.50 9.22
CA LYS A 42 -10.04 -2.24 9.81
C LYS A 42 -9.99 -1.09 8.80
N PHE A 43 -8.87 -0.96 8.09
CA PHE A 43 -8.66 0.10 7.10
C PHE A 43 -9.62 -0.05 5.91
N SER A 44 -9.73 -1.25 5.35
CA SER A 44 -10.65 -1.55 4.24
C SER A 44 -12.10 -1.27 4.60
N SER A 45 -12.54 -1.66 5.82
CA SER A 45 -13.88 -1.36 6.31
C SER A 45 -14.10 0.15 6.47
N GLY A 46 -13.09 0.89 6.94
CA GLY A 46 -13.13 2.35 7.02
C GLY A 46 -13.26 3.00 5.64
N LEU A 47 -12.47 2.56 4.66
CA LEU A 47 -12.56 3.05 3.28
C LEU A 47 -13.95 2.83 2.68
N LYS A 48 -14.55 1.67 2.92
CA LYS A 48 -15.93 1.40 2.46
C LYS A 48 -16.95 2.32 3.11
N LYS A 49 -16.82 2.63 4.41
CA LYS A 49 -17.72 3.55 5.13
C LYS A 49 -17.68 4.97 4.56
N ILE A 50 -16.52 5.47 4.19
CA ILE A 50 -16.37 6.77 3.51
C ILE A 50 -16.67 6.70 2.00
N GLY A 51 -17.11 5.55 1.49
CA GLY A 51 -17.63 5.39 0.14
C GLY A 51 -16.57 5.12 -0.93
N PHE A 52 -15.37 4.65 -0.57
CA PHE A 52 -14.43 4.13 -1.56
C PHE A 52 -14.70 2.66 -1.87
N ASN A 53 -14.83 2.33 -3.16
CA ASN A 53 -14.97 0.95 -3.60
C ASN A 53 -13.59 0.30 -3.73
N VAL A 54 -13.13 -0.34 -2.66
CA VAL A 54 -11.84 -1.03 -2.64
C VAL A 54 -12.05 -2.53 -2.68
N LYS A 55 -11.57 -3.15 -3.76
CA LYS A 55 -11.54 -4.62 -3.94
C LYS A 55 -10.08 -5.06 -3.87
N SER A 56 -9.69 -5.72 -2.79
CA SER A 56 -8.35 -6.28 -2.63
C SER A 56 -8.35 -7.43 -1.64
N ASN A 57 -7.63 -8.49 -1.96
CA ASN A 57 -7.36 -9.63 -1.10
C ASN A 57 -5.92 -9.59 -0.53
N SER A 58 -5.29 -8.42 -0.55
CA SER A 58 -3.92 -8.23 -0.10
C SER A 58 -3.81 -7.06 0.90
N HIS A 59 -2.60 -6.83 1.39
CA HIS A 59 -2.28 -5.67 2.23
C HIS A 59 -2.14 -4.36 1.42
N ILE A 60 -2.25 -4.44 0.09
CA ILE A 60 -2.26 -3.29 -0.81
C ILE A 60 -3.71 -2.96 -1.15
N LEU A 61 -4.15 -1.74 -0.80
CA LEU A 61 -5.50 -1.25 -1.03
C LEU A 61 -5.47 -0.16 -2.12
N PRO A 62 -5.87 -0.48 -3.37
CA PRO A 62 -5.92 0.50 -4.44
C PRO A 62 -7.20 1.32 -4.37
N ILE A 63 -7.08 2.64 -4.36
CA ILE A 63 -8.20 3.58 -4.52
C ILE A 63 -8.15 4.09 -5.96
N VAL A 64 -9.10 3.70 -6.78
CA VAL A 64 -9.19 4.15 -8.18
C VAL A 64 -9.70 5.58 -8.20
N ILE A 65 -8.95 6.46 -8.86
CA ILE A 65 -9.26 7.90 -9.02
C ILE A 65 -9.73 8.19 -10.45
N GLY A 66 -9.23 7.45 -11.43
CA GLY A 66 -9.53 7.64 -12.85
C GLY A 66 -8.47 8.50 -13.55
N LYS A 67 -8.66 9.82 -13.57
CA LYS A 67 -7.77 10.75 -14.28
C LYS A 67 -6.40 10.87 -13.61
N GLU A 68 -5.33 10.83 -14.41
CA GLU A 68 -3.94 10.87 -13.95
C GLU A 68 -3.62 12.15 -13.17
N LYS A 69 -4.06 13.31 -13.71
CA LYS A 69 -3.86 14.62 -13.07
C LYS A 69 -4.48 14.64 -11.67
N THR A 70 -5.74 14.22 -11.55
CA THR A 70 -6.45 14.16 -10.26
C THR A 70 -5.76 13.21 -9.29
N ALA A 71 -5.27 12.06 -9.76
CA ALA A 71 -4.54 11.12 -8.91
C ALA A 71 -3.22 11.71 -8.37
N MET A 72 -2.50 12.48 -9.18
CA MET A 72 -1.29 13.18 -8.76
C MET A 72 -1.58 14.25 -7.71
N GLU A 73 -2.60 15.08 -7.95
CA GLU A 73 -3.03 16.13 -7.02
C GLU A 73 -3.54 15.54 -5.70
N PHE A 74 -4.30 14.45 -5.78
CA PHE A 74 -4.77 13.70 -4.62
C PHE A 74 -3.60 13.13 -3.80
N GLY A 75 -2.62 12.51 -4.45
CA GLY A 75 -1.42 12.00 -3.80
C GLY A 75 -0.60 13.10 -3.12
N LYS A 76 -0.47 14.27 -3.76
CA LYS A 76 0.17 15.46 -3.19
C LYS A 76 -0.57 15.93 -1.93
N TYR A 77 -1.89 16.04 -2.01
CA TYR A 77 -2.72 16.43 -0.86
C TYR A 77 -2.54 15.46 0.31
N LEU A 78 -2.52 14.15 0.05
CA LEU A 78 -2.28 13.15 1.09
C LEU A 78 -0.91 13.34 1.76
N LEU A 79 0.13 13.60 0.96
CA LEU A 79 1.49 13.82 1.47
C LEU A 79 1.56 15.08 2.35
N GLU A 80 0.94 16.17 1.93
CA GLU A 80 0.85 17.43 2.71
C GLU A 80 0.12 17.23 4.05
N ASN A 81 -0.76 16.22 4.13
CA ASN A 81 -1.48 15.83 5.36
C ASN A 81 -0.84 14.63 6.09
N GLY A 82 0.44 14.35 5.81
CA GLY A 82 1.23 13.33 6.52
C GLY A 82 0.99 11.89 6.10
N ILE A 83 0.34 11.65 4.95
CA ILE A 83 0.12 10.32 4.40
C ILE A 83 0.94 10.12 3.14
N PHE A 84 1.96 9.28 3.20
CA PHE A 84 2.66 8.84 2.00
C PHE A 84 1.90 7.69 1.32
N ALA A 85 1.23 8.00 0.20
CA ALA A 85 0.57 7.01 -0.63
C ALA A 85 0.87 7.30 -2.10
N GLN A 86 1.36 6.30 -2.83
CA GLN A 86 1.91 6.48 -4.16
C GLN A 86 0.82 6.53 -5.25
N PRO A 87 0.72 7.60 -6.04
CA PRO A 87 -0.09 7.62 -7.24
C PRO A 87 0.50 6.67 -8.31
N ILE A 88 -0.33 5.81 -8.84
CA ILE A 88 -0.01 4.88 -9.93
C ILE A 88 -0.79 5.33 -11.16
N ARG A 89 -0.11 5.57 -12.27
CA ARG A 89 -0.66 6.07 -13.52
C ARG A 89 -0.07 5.35 -14.72
N TYR A 90 -0.51 5.73 -15.92
CA TYR A 90 0.12 5.25 -17.16
C TYR A 90 1.65 5.47 -17.14
N PRO A 91 2.47 4.51 -17.63
CA PRO A 91 2.11 3.27 -18.31
C PRO A 91 1.86 2.07 -17.38
N THR A 92 2.01 2.21 -16.06
CA THR A 92 1.82 1.09 -15.10
C THR A 92 0.38 0.57 -15.07
N VAL A 93 -0.58 1.46 -15.32
CA VAL A 93 -2.00 1.15 -15.50
C VAL A 93 -2.49 1.80 -16.77
N SER A 94 -3.61 1.33 -17.35
CA SER A 94 -4.20 1.94 -18.53
C SER A 94 -4.68 3.38 -18.26
N HIS A 95 -4.80 4.18 -19.32
CA HIS A 95 -5.34 5.54 -19.24
C HIS A 95 -6.70 5.57 -18.53
N ASN A 96 -6.95 6.64 -17.77
CA ASN A 96 -8.14 6.85 -16.94
C ASN A 96 -8.37 5.76 -15.87
N ASN A 97 -7.35 4.99 -15.52
CA ASN A 97 -7.35 4.02 -14.43
C ASN A 97 -6.30 4.34 -13.35
N ALA A 98 -5.88 5.61 -13.28
CA ALA A 98 -4.96 6.05 -12.26
C ALA A 98 -5.56 5.83 -10.86
N ARG A 99 -4.71 5.45 -9.92
CA ARG A 99 -5.09 5.06 -8.57
C ARG A 99 -4.06 5.45 -7.54
N ILE A 100 -4.49 5.54 -6.30
CA ILE A 100 -3.59 5.67 -5.15
C ILE A 100 -3.35 4.28 -4.58
N ARG A 101 -2.08 3.90 -4.39
CA ARG A 101 -1.69 2.65 -3.77
C ARG A 101 -1.42 2.86 -2.28
N ILE A 102 -2.32 2.35 -1.44
CA ILE A 102 -2.14 2.34 0.01
C ILE A 102 -1.59 0.98 0.43
N SER A 103 -0.44 0.98 1.10
CA SER A 103 0.21 -0.23 1.62
C SER A 103 0.07 -0.28 3.13
N ILE A 104 -0.65 -1.28 3.62
CA ILE A 104 -0.89 -1.47 5.05
C ILE A 104 0.23 -2.31 5.65
N THR A 105 0.67 -1.97 6.85
CA THR A 105 1.71 -2.71 7.59
C THR A 105 1.23 -3.11 8.98
N ALA A 106 1.91 -4.09 9.58
CA ALA A 106 1.67 -4.49 10.95
C ALA A 106 2.07 -3.42 11.99
N ARG A 107 2.88 -2.42 11.58
CA ARG A 107 3.32 -1.33 12.46
C ARG A 107 2.28 -0.25 12.68
N LEU A 108 1.26 -0.15 11.81
CA LEU A 108 0.20 0.83 11.98
C LEU A 108 -0.52 0.62 13.32
N THR A 109 -0.74 1.73 14.01
CA THR A 109 -1.57 1.81 15.22
C THR A 109 -3.02 2.17 14.85
N ASP A 110 -3.92 2.04 15.81
CA ASP A 110 -5.31 2.43 15.61
C ASP A 110 -5.44 3.94 15.34
N ASP A 111 -4.61 4.76 15.96
CA ASP A 111 -4.56 6.21 15.71
C ASP A 111 -4.09 6.54 14.29
N HIS A 112 -3.06 5.84 13.80
CA HIS A 112 -2.62 6.01 12.42
C HIS A 112 -3.74 5.69 11.44
N ILE A 113 -4.50 4.62 11.68
CA ILE A 113 -5.62 4.21 10.82
C ILE A 113 -6.74 5.27 10.87
N THR A 114 -7.12 5.72 12.05
CA THR A 114 -8.20 6.71 12.23
C THR A 114 -7.85 8.04 11.57
N LYS A 115 -6.64 8.56 11.83
CA LYS A 115 -6.16 9.80 11.19
C LYS A 115 -6.10 9.67 9.67
N SER A 116 -5.59 8.54 9.16
CA SER A 116 -5.51 8.32 7.72
C SER A 116 -6.90 8.28 7.07
N LEU A 117 -7.88 7.64 7.70
CA LEU A 117 -9.24 7.59 7.20
C LEU A 117 -9.89 8.98 7.18
N SER A 118 -9.69 9.80 8.22
CA SER A 118 -10.19 11.18 8.26
C SER A 118 -9.59 12.04 7.14
N VAL A 119 -8.28 11.95 6.90
CA VAL A 119 -7.64 12.67 5.79
C VAL A 119 -8.16 12.21 4.43
N LEU A 120 -8.37 10.90 4.25
CA LEU A 120 -8.92 10.34 3.01
C LEU A 120 -10.37 10.78 2.76
N GLU A 121 -11.18 10.89 3.81
CA GLU A 121 -12.54 11.43 3.73
C GLU A 121 -12.53 12.89 3.29
N ASN A 122 -11.70 13.72 3.90
CA ASN A 122 -11.52 15.12 3.51
C ASN A 122 -11.02 15.24 2.07
N ALA A 123 -10.07 14.40 1.68
CA ALA A 123 -9.58 14.33 0.31
C ALA A 123 -10.69 13.94 -0.68
N LYS A 124 -11.50 12.93 -0.35
CA LYS A 124 -12.65 12.52 -1.17
C LYS A 124 -13.59 13.69 -1.44
N ASN A 125 -13.95 14.43 -0.38
CA ASN A 125 -14.84 15.60 -0.48
C ASN A 125 -14.21 16.71 -1.32
N LYS A 126 -12.94 17.05 -1.08
CA LYS A 126 -12.22 18.10 -1.82
C LYS A 126 -12.11 17.82 -3.31
N PHE A 127 -11.90 16.57 -3.70
CA PHE A 127 -11.73 16.18 -5.11
C PHE A 127 -13.03 15.67 -5.75
N CYS A 128 -14.18 15.77 -5.06
CA CYS A 128 -15.50 15.33 -5.53
C CYS A 128 -15.50 13.90 -6.12
N LEU A 129 -14.81 12.98 -5.43
CA LEU A 129 -14.76 11.59 -5.86
C LEU A 129 -16.04 10.85 -5.43
N VAL A 130 -16.67 10.19 -6.40
CA VAL A 130 -17.91 9.41 -6.18
C VAL A 130 -17.59 7.98 -5.69
#